data_7481b20333b41070c3d84b7e1faff92c
#
_entry.id   7481b20333b41070c3d84b7e1faff92c
#
_cell.length_a   1.000
_cell.length_b   1.000
_cell.length_c   1.000
_cell.angle_alpha   90.00
_cell.angle_beta   90.00
_cell.angle_gamma   90.00
#
_symmetry.space_group_name_H-M   'P 1'
#
loop_
_entity.id
_entity.type
_entity.pdbx_description
1 polymer ?
#
loop_
_entity_poly.entity_id
_entity_poly.type
_entity_poly.pdbx_seq_one_letter_code
_entity_poly.pdbx_strand_id
1 'polypeptide(L)'
;MNTPLKSALCLLLAGAAFGTPSGLNNIPTADTVPHRTVAVQYFSSFGGANQFGTGEPGKSGHWMGFKSGWDFEPIHLEWGMDSPLGTGVSGPLFFQTKARFSPWEDGMFAIGIAGIALTDIDRAGDPFSYAMLAHDFGFARLHAGYGYQTNGSSYLFGVDRTWKLFGRNFNLNTDLAQTRDQRGLITAVGAKYDLTKHIVLETWANFPDRDAVSLIAKINFVFTF
;
A
#
# COMPACT_ATOMS: atom_id res chain seq x y z
N MET A 1 -42.53 5.19 0.99
CA MET A 1 -41.47 5.72 1.87
C MET A 1 -40.61 4.55 2.32
N ASN A 2 -39.46 4.37 1.75
CA ASN A 2 -38.35 3.55 2.28
C ASN A 2 -37.30 3.36 1.17
N THR A 3 -36.28 4.20 1.12
CA THR A 3 -34.97 3.87 0.58
C THR A 3 -34.01 5.06 0.65
N PRO A 4 -33.37 5.28 1.79
CA PRO A 4 -32.03 5.87 1.70
C PRO A 4 -30.95 5.03 2.40
N LEU A 5 -31.27 3.82 2.88
CA LEU A 5 -30.29 3.07 3.71
C LEU A 5 -29.32 2.19 2.90
N LYS A 6 -29.63 1.90 1.64
CA LYS A 6 -28.77 1.04 0.80
C LYS A 6 -27.62 1.79 0.12
N SER A 7 -27.73 3.09 -0.06
CA SER A 7 -26.68 3.90 -0.70
C SER A 7 -25.55 4.30 0.27
N ALA A 8 -25.79 4.31 1.57
CA ALA A 8 -24.77 4.62 2.56
C ALA A 8 -23.80 3.45 2.84
N LEU A 9 -24.22 2.22 2.55
CA LEU A 9 -23.41 1.02 2.83
C LEU A 9 -22.33 0.75 1.77
N CYS A 10 -22.48 1.31 0.57
CA CYS A 10 -21.48 1.18 -0.50
C CYS A 10 -20.30 2.16 -0.37
N LEU A 11 -20.42 3.21 0.43
CA LEU A 11 -19.36 4.20 0.66
C LEU A 11 -18.35 3.75 1.73
N LEU A 12 -18.67 2.72 2.51
CA LEU A 12 -17.81 2.24 3.61
C LEU A 12 -16.75 1.20 3.19
N LEU A 13 -16.83 0.70 1.97
CA LEU A 13 -15.82 -0.25 1.44
C LEU A 13 -14.69 0.41 0.66
N ALA A 14 -14.69 1.73 0.52
CA ALA A 14 -13.62 2.51 -0.11
C ALA A 14 -12.39 2.68 0.81
N GLY A 15 -12.26 1.86 1.84
CA GLY A 15 -11.18 1.98 2.79
C GLY A 15 -9.96 1.22 2.35
N ALA A 16 -9.00 1.88 1.73
CA ALA A 16 -7.57 1.63 1.81
C ALA A 16 -6.78 1.90 0.51
N ALA A 17 -7.12 2.97 -0.18
CA ALA A 17 -6.21 3.48 -1.21
C ALA A 17 -5.65 4.83 -0.79
N PHE A 18 -5.03 4.83 0.32
CA PHE A 18 -4.39 5.99 0.88
C PHE A 18 -2.91 5.92 0.55
N GLY A 19 -2.29 7.05 0.23
CA GLY A 19 -0.90 7.17 -0.13
C GLY A 19 -0.08 5.92 0.20
N THR A 20 0.41 5.19 -0.81
CA THR A 20 0.93 3.84 -0.63
C THR A 20 2.32 3.87 0.01
N PRO A 21 2.49 3.66 1.32
CA PRO A 21 3.80 3.48 1.93
C PRO A 21 4.51 2.28 1.29
N SER A 22 5.84 2.23 1.42
CA SER A 22 6.58 1.02 1.02
C SER A 22 6.01 -0.19 1.72
N GLY A 23 5.66 -1.21 0.94
CA GLY A 23 4.89 -2.34 1.43
C GLY A 23 4.97 -3.56 0.52
N LEU A 24 4.23 -4.58 0.88
CA LEU A 24 3.91 -5.69 0.00
C LEU A 24 2.83 -5.23 -0.99
N ASN A 25 1.73 -5.93 -1.09
CA ASN A 25 0.66 -5.59 -2.02
C ASN A 25 -0.32 -4.57 -1.40
N ASN A 26 -0.99 -4.97 -0.32
CA ASN A 26 -2.02 -4.16 0.35
C ASN A 26 -1.61 -3.67 1.74
N ILE A 27 -0.55 -4.22 2.32
CA ILE A 27 -0.09 -3.85 3.64
C ILE A 27 1.20 -3.03 3.59
N PRO A 28 1.37 -2.02 4.46
CA PRO A 28 2.68 -1.43 4.68
C PRO A 28 3.64 -2.48 5.25
N THR A 29 4.94 -2.30 5.05
CA THR A 29 5.98 -3.08 5.72
C THR A 29 6.84 -2.18 6.59
N ALA A 30 7.78 -2.78 7.31
CA ALA A 30 8.80 -2.01 8.02
C ALA A 30 9.89 -1.46 7.09
N ASP A 31 9.89 -1.80 5.80
CA ASP A 31 10.83 -1.23 4.83
C ASP A 31 10.56 0.26 4.56
N THR A 32 11.60 1.00 4.28
CA THR A 32 11.55 2.39 3.78
C THR A 32 12.29 2.49 2.45
N VAL A 33 11.95 3.48 1.64
CA VAL A 33 12.76 3.88 0.51
C VAL A 33 14.18 4.21 1.00
N PRO A 34 15.24 3.77 0.31
CA PRO A 34 16.62 4.03 0.74
C PRO A 34 16.94 5.53 0.89
N HIS A 35 17.99 5.81 1.65
CA HIS A 35 18.48 7.17 1.86
C HIS A 35 18.73 7.93 0.55
N ARG A 36 18.30 9.19 0.49
CA ARG A 36 18.46 10.09 -0.66
C ARG A 36 17.95 9.48 -1.96
N THR A 37 16.84 8.75 -1.87
CA THR A 37 16.20 8.10 -3.01
C THR A 37 14.77 8.60 -3.16
N VAL A 38 14.38 8.87 -4.39
CA VAL A 38 13.01 9.16 -4.78
C VAL A 38 12.52 8.05 -5.71
N ALA A 39 11.35 7.52 -5.43
CA ALA A 39 10.64 6.59 -6.29
C ALA A 39 9.35 7.25 -6.79
N VAL A 40 9.29 7.53 -8.08
CA VAL A 40 8.05 7.97 -8.75
C VAL A 40 7.30 6.73 -9.18
N GLN A 41 6.03 6.64 -8.83
CA GLN A 41 5.21 5.46 -9.06
C GLN A 41 3.96 5.77 -9.87
N TYR A 42 3.62 4.83 -10.76
CA TYR A 42 2.33 4.79 -11.43
C TYR A 42 1.76 3.39 -11.28
N PHE A 43 0.47 3.28 -10.98
CA PHE A 43 -0.19 2.00 -10.88
C PHE A 43 -1.62 2.04 -11.38
N SER A 44 -2.08 0.88 -11.84
CA SER A 44 -3.41 0.65 -12.39
C SER A 44 -4.03 -0.57 -11.73
N SER A 45 -5.31 -0.46 -11.42
CA SER A 45 -6.13 -1.55 -10.92
C SER A 45 -7.13 -1.97 -12.00
N PHE A 46 -7.30 -3.27 -12.18
CA PHE A 46 -8.19 -3.89 -13.18
C PHE A 46 -9.09 -4.91 -12.49
N GLY A 47 -10.38 -4.91 -12.83
CA GLY A 47 -11.36 -5.83 -12.22
C GLY A 47 -11.72 -5.43 -10.78
N GLY A 48 -12.61 -6.23 -10.18
CA GLY A 48 -13.08 -6.01 -8.80
C GLY A 48 -13.99 -4.81 -8.61
N ALA A 49 -14.53 -4.65 -7.42
CA ALA A 49 -14.96 -3.35 -6.96
C ALA A 49 -13.70 -2.51 -6.81
N ASN A 50 -13.67 -1.36 -7.43
CA ASN A 50 -12.50 -0.50 -7.48
C ASN A 50 -12.05 -0.14 -6.05
N GLN A 51 -11.07 -0.85 -5.51
CA GLN A 51 -10.53 -0.64 -4.16
C GLN A 51 -9.96 0.76 -3.95
N PHE A 52 -9.71 1.47 -5.04
CA PHE A 52 -9.16 2.83 -5.02
C PHE A 52 -10.23 3.93 -5.11
N GLY A 53 -11.51 3.59 -4.94
CA GLY A 53 -12.58 4.56 -4.72
C GLY A 53 -12.89 5.53 -5.87
N THR A 54 -12.29 5.36 -7.04
CA THR A 54 -12.33 6.34 -8.14
C THR A 54 -13.20 5.94 -9.31
N GLY A 55 -13.95 4.85 -9.22
CA GLY A 55 -14.74 4.41 -10.38
C GLY A 55 -15.86 3.46 -10.05
N GLU A 56 -16.71 3.24 -11.04
CA GLU A 56 -17.75 2.23 -10.99
C GLU A 56 -17.14 0.81 -10.97
N PRO A 57 -17.82 -0.18 -10.39
CA PRO A 57 -17.39 -1.57 -10.44
C PRO A 57 -17.00 -2.02 -11.85
N GLY A 58 -15.84 -2.65 -11.99
CA GLY A 58 -15.33 -3.14 -13.27
C GLY A 58 -14.56 -2.13 -14.12
N LYS A 59 -14.42 -0.88 -13.69
CA LYS A 59 -13.53 0.09 -14.35
C LYS A 59 -12.14 0.09 -13.75
N SER A 60 -11.12 0.30 -14.59
CA SER A 60 -9.74 0.46 -14.14
C SER A 60 -9.55 1.78 -13.41
N GLY A 61 -8.86 1.75 -12.28
CA GLY A 61 -8.38 2.93 -11.56
C GLY A 61 -6.91 3.17 -11.86
N HIS A 62 -6.52 4.43 -11.94
CA HIS A 62 -5.14 4.84 -12.18
C HIS A 62 -4.67 5.77 -11.09
N TRP A 63 -3.42 5.63 -10.68
CA TRP A 63 -2.81 6.44 -9.64
C TRP A 63 -1.40 6.82 -10.01
N MET A 64 -0.99 8.00 -9.57
CA MET A 64 0.38 8.46 -9.66
C MET A 64 0.83 9.01 -8.30
N GLY A 65 2.09 8.80 -7.97
CA GLY A 65 2.65 9.33 -6.76
C GLY A 65 4.16 9.27 -6.72
N PHE A 66 4.71 9.65 -5.58
CA PHE A 66 6.12 9.49 -5.30
C PHE A 66 6.37 9.22 -3.82
N LYS A 67 7.55 8.65 -3.54
CA LYS A 67 8.08 8.44 -2.19
C LYS A 67 9.52 8.88 -2.12
N SER A 68 9.95 9.32 -0.96
CA SER A 68 11.34 9.69 -0.70
C SER A 68 11.80 9.11 0.63
N GLY A 69 13.04 8.63 0.67
CA GLY A 69 13.67 8.06 1.85
C GLY A 69 14.82 8.91 2.38
N TRP A 70 14.90 9.01 3.71
CA TRP A 70 15.93 9.78 4.41
C TRP A 70 16.35 9.08 5.70
N ASP A 71 17.67 8.99 5.93
CA ASP A 71 18.21 8.38 7.13
C ASP A 71 18.72 9.46 8.09
N PHE A 72 18.28 9.34 9.33
CA PHE A 72 18.70 10.14 10.48
C PHE A 72 19.02 9.20 11.63
N GLU A 73 20.13 8.48 11.54
CA GLU A 73 20.54 7.44 12.49
C GLU A 73 20.09 7.71 13.94
N PRO A 74 19.37 6.77 14.60
CA PRO A 74 19.03 5.41 14.15
C PRO A 74 17.67 5.30 13.43
N ILE A 75 17.10 6.39 12.95
CA ILE A 75 15.76 6.48 12.36
C ILE A 75 15.89 6.59 10.85
N HIS A 76 15.11 5.78 10.13
CA HIS A 76 14.93 5.90 8.69
C HIS A 76 13.52 6.43 8.42
N LEU A 77 13.41 7.54 7.71
CA LEU A 77 12.15 8.17 7.37
C LEU A 77 11.78 7.92 5.91
N GLU A 78 10.51 7.67 5.67
CA GLU A 78 9.89 7.70 4.36
C GLU A 78 8.72 8.66 4.39
N TRP A 79 8.57 9.43 3.33
CA TRP A 79 7.38 10.21 3.09
C TRP A 79 7.01 10.18 1.61
N GLY A 80 5.77 10.46 1.28
CA GLY A 80 5.31 10.46 -0.10
C GLY A 80 3.93 11.04 -0.26
N MET A 81 3.54 11.17 -1.51
CA MET A 81 2.22 11.64 -1.91
C MET A 81 1.71 10.81 -3.07
N ASP A 82 0.41 10.55 -3.09
CA ASP A 82 -0.28 9.87 -4.18
C ASP A 82 -1.59 10.58 -4.51
N SER A 83 -1.97 10.52 -5.78
CA SER A 83 -3.24 11.06 -6.25
C SER A 83 -3.87 10.12 -7.26
N PRO A 84 -5.19 9.89 -7.20
CA PRO A 84 -5.90 9.20 -8.26
C PRO A 84 -5.89 10.03 -9.54
N LEU A 85 -5.73 9.35 -10.68
CA LEU A 85 -5.84 9.93 -12.00
C LEU A 85 -7.23 9.59 -12.55
N GLY A 86 -8.12 10.56 -12.62
CA GLY A 86 -9.48 10.37 -13.09
C GLY A 86 -9.79 11.19 -14.33
N THR A 87 -10.78 10.75 -15.13
CA THR A 87 -11.35 11.52 -16.20
C THR A 87 -12.29 12.59 -15.63
N GLY A 88 -11.83 13.82 -15.53
CA GLY A 88 -12.67 14.99 -15.32
C GLY A 88 -12.76 15.57 -13.90
N VAL A 89 -12.23 14.92 -12.88
CA VAL A 89 -12.15 15.47 -11.52
C VAL A 89 -10.79 15.14 -10.93
N SER A 90 -10.04 16.14 -10.48
CA SER A 90 -8.86 15.91 -9.68
C SER A 90 -9.30 15.24 -8.36
N GLY A 91 -8.78 14.06 -8.09
CA GLY A 91 -9.01 13.39 -6.81
C GLY A 91 -8.20 14.04 -5.69
N PRO A 92 -8.44 13.64 -4.43
CA PRO A 92 -7.68 14.14 -3.31
C PRO A 92 -6.19 13.80 -3.45
N LEU A 93 -5.33 14.73 -3.05
CA LEU A 93 -3.91 14.47 -2.87
C LEU A 93 -3.70 13.89 -1.47
N PHE A 94 -3.15 12.70 -1.40
CA PHE A 94 -2.89 11.99 -0.15
C PHE A 94 -1.41 12.07 0.23
N PHE A 95 -1.14 12.39 1.47
CA PHE A 95 0.18 12.36 2.07
C PHE A 95 0.34 11.12 2.96
N GLN A 96 1.55 10.60 3.02
CA GLN A 96 1.94 9.51 3.91
C GLN A 96 3.34 9.72 4.48
N THR A 97 3.58 9.18 5.67
CA THR A 97 4.92 9.14 6.26
C THR A 97 5.09 7.91 7.14
N LYS A 98 6.34 7.45 7.26
CA LYS A 98 6.72 6.29 8.03
C LYS A 98 8.12 6.47 8.63
N ALA A 99 8.29 6.06 9.87
CA ALA A 99 9.59 5.97 10.54
C ALA A 99 9.92 4.50 10.80
N ARG A 100 11.12 4.05 10.42
CA ARG A 100 11.66 2.72 10.64
C ARG A 100 12.79 2.75 11.63
N PHE A 101 12.88 1.69 12.41
CA PHE A 101 13.96 1.39 13.37
C PHE A 101 14.42 -0.06 13.15
N SER A 102 15.68 -0.34 13.41
CA SER A 102 16.23 -1.71 13.40
C SER A 102 16.74 -2.07 14.80
N PRO A 103 15.84 -2.46 15.71
CA PRO A 103 16.17 -2.64 17.13
C PRO A 103 16.98 -3.92 17.43
N TRP A 104 17.05 -4.86 16.49
CA TRP A 104 17.84 -6.10 16.58
C TRP A 104 18.28 -6.56 15.20
N GLU A 105 19.22 -7.50 15.15
CA GLU A 105 19.71 -8.11 13.91
C GLU A 105 18.56 -8.78 13.14
N ASP A 106 18.52 -8.57 11.83
CA ASP A 106 17.49 -9.08 10.92
C ASP A 106 16.04 -8.66 11.23
N GLY A 107 15.86 -7.76 12.21
CA GLY A 107 14.57 -7.27 12.65
C GLY A 107 14.36 -5.79 12.39
N MET A 108 13.14 -5.44 12.01
CA MET A 108 12.72 -4.07 11.74
C MET A 108 11.38 -3.78 12.39
N PHE A 109 11.24 -2.57 12.86
CA PHE A 109 9.99 -2.01 13.37
C PHE A 109 9.70 -0.70 12.66
N ALA A 110 8.46 -0.47 12.28
CA ALA A 110 8.04 0.81 11.72
C ALA A 110 6.70 1.26 12.27
N ILE A 111 6.56 2.56 12.40
CA ILE A 111 5.28 3.24 12.63
C ILE A 111 5.03 4.21 11.51
N GLY A 112 3.77 4.40 11.13
CA GLY A 112 3.44 5.30 10.04
C GLY A 112 1.99 5.72 10.04
N ILE A 113 1.73 6.68 9.19
CA ILE A 113 0.40 7.17 8.88
C ILE A 113 0.29 7.37 7.37
N ALA A 114 -0.82 6.94 6.79
CA ALA A 114 -1.12 7.05 5.37
C ALA A 114 -2.52 7.65 5.17
N GLY A 115 -2.77 8.20 3.97
CA GLY A 115 -4.09 8.70 3.62
C GLY A 115 -4.46 10.04 4.26
N ILE A 116 -3.48 10.84 4.64
CA ILE A 116 -3.74 12.22 5.07
C ILE A 116 -4.11 13.03 3.82
N ALA A 117 -5.38 13.36 3.67
CA ALA A 117 -5.84 14.19 2.57
C ALA A 117 -5.34 15.63 2.73
N LEU A 118 -4.64 16.13 1.72
CA LEU A 118 -4.19 17.52 1.64
C LEU A 118 -5.19 18.39 0.87
N THR A 119 -5.99 17.78 -0.02
CA THR A 119 -7.03 18.41 -0.82
C THR A 119 -8.29 17.55 -0.77
N ASP A 120 -9.46 18.14 -1.05
CA ASP A 120 -10.75 17.42 -1.11
C ASP A 120 -11.05 16.55 0.12
N ILE A 121 -10.82 17.12 1.32
CA ILE A 121 -10.92 16.43 2.61
C ILE A 121 -12.28 15.75 2.79
N ASP A 122 -13.35 16.36 2.31
CA ASP A 122 -14.72 15.83 2.41
C ASP A 122 -14.94 14.53 1.60
N ARG A 123 -14.05 14.24 0.64
CA ARG A 123 -14.08 13.03 -0.18
C ARG A 123 -13.06 11.98 0.25
N ALA A 124 -12.18 12.35 1.15
CA ALA A 124 -11.17 11.46 1.68
C ALA A 124 -11.71 10.68 2.86
N GLY A 125 -11.32 9.42 2.98
CA GLY A 125 -11.53 8.66 4.21
C GLY A 125 -10.58 9.12 5.32
N ASP A 126 -10.75 8.55 6.51
CA ASP A 126 -9.88 8.82 7.65
C ASP A 126 -8.45 8.31 7.39
N PRO A 127 -7.43 9.01 7.92
CA PRO A 127 -6.06 8.53 7.86
C PRO A 127 -5.91 7.15 8.51
N PHE A 128 -5.00 6.34 7.94
CA PHE A 128 -4.65 5.02 8.43
C PHE A 128 -3.32 5.06 9.19
N SER A 129 -3.38 4.93 10.51
CA SER A 129 -2.20 4.82 11.36
C SER A 129 -1.84 3.34 11.56
N TYR A 130 -0.55 3.01 11.56
CA TYR A 130 -0.12 1.62 11.66
C TYR A 130 1.23 1.45 12.36
N ALA A 131 1.44 0.24 12.87
CA ALA A 131 2.72 -0.25 13.35
C ALA A 131 3.00 -1.61 12.70
N MET A 132 4.24 -1.81 12.25
CA MET A 132 4.69 -3.02 11.57
C MET A 132 5.97 -3.56 12.18
N LEU A 133 6.03 -4.87 12.32
CA LEU A 133 7.24 -5.64 12.62
C LEU A 133 7.61 -6.46 11.39
N ALA A 134 8.89 -6.61 11.13
CA ALA A 134 9.41 -7.56 10.16
C ALA A 134 10.65 -8.26 10.69
N HIS A 135 10.83 -9.52 10.33
CA HIS A 135 12.02 -10.30 10.66
C HIS A 135 12.38 -11.22 9.49
N ASP A 136 13.65 -11.21 9.10
CA ASP A 136 14.18 -12.10 8.06
C ASP A 136 14.74 -13.37 8.70
N PHE A 137 14.10 -14.51 8.42
CA PHE A 137 14.53 -15.84 8.90
C PHE A 137 15.53 -16.50 7.93
N GLY A 138 16.04 -15.78 6.94
CA GLY A 138 16.94 -16.31 5.93
C GLY A 138 16.24 -17.11 4.82
N PHE A 139 15.22 -17.90 5.12
CA PHE A 139 14.41 -18.60 4.13
C PHE A 139 13.20 -17.79 3.65
N ALA A 140 12.66 -16.93 4.49
CA ALA A 140 11.57 -16.00 4.18
C ALA A 140 11.57 -14.86 5.20
N ARG A 141 11.06 -13.70 4.81
CA ARG A 141 10.83 -12.57 5.68
C ARG A 141 9.34 -12.51 6.05
N LEU A 142 9.06 -12.43 7.34
CA LEU A 142 7.71 -12.33 7.87
C LEU A 142 7.42 -10.90 8.30
N HIS A 143 6.19 -10.49 8.09
CA HIS A 143 5.65 -9.18 8.48
C HIS A 143 4.40 -9.39 9.32
N ALA A 144 4.30 -8.65 10.42
CA ALA A 144 3.10 -8.61 11.25
C ALA A 144 2.84 -7.18 11.71
N GLY A 145 1.60 -6.78 11.76
CA GLY A 145 1.27 -5.42 12.14
C GLY A 145 -0.18 -5.21 12.54
N TYR A 146 -0.40 -3.99 12.99
CA TYR A 146 -1.70 -3.51 13.40
C TYR A 146 -1.92 -2.11 12.83
N GLY A 147 -3.09 -1.91 12.26
CA GLY A 147 -3.53 -0.63 11.73
C GLY A 147 -4.80 -0.15 12.39
N TYR A 148 -5.01 1.15 12.39
CA TYR A 148 -6.17 1.80 12.97
C TYR A 148 -6.65 2.94 12.07
N GLN A 149 -7.97 2.99 11.89
CA GLN A 149 -8.75 4.11 11.33
C GLN A 149 -9.95 4.36 12.25
N THR A 150 -10.62 5.49 12.11
CA THR A 150 -11.80 5.83 12.94
C THR A 150 -12.91 4.77 12.86
N ASN A 151 -13.03 4.12 11.71
CA ASN A 151 -14.04 3.07 11.47
C ASN A 151 -13.61 1.66 11.87
N GLY A 152 -12.39 1.49 12.39
CA GLY A 152 -11.94 0.20 12.90
C GLY A 152 -10.47 -0.07 12.84
N SER A 153 -10.08 -1.27 13.27
CA SER A 153 -8.71 -1.76 13.35
C SER A 153 -8.48 -2.90 12.37
N SER A 154 -7.23 -3.04 11.94
CA SER A 154 -6.80 -4.07 10.99
C SER A 154 -5.63 -4.86 11.54
N TYR A 155 -5.66 -6.17 11.40
CA TYR A 155 -4.49 -7.03 11.55
C TYR A 155 -3.86 -7.23 10.19
N LEU A 156 -2.54 -7.10 10.13
CA LEU A 156 -1.75 -7.09 8.90
C LEU A 156 -0.70 -8.19 9.01
N PHE A 157 -0.65 -9.09 8.02
CA PHE A 157 0.34 -10.15 7.96
C PHE A 157 0.89 -10.25 6.54
N GLY A 158 2.15 -10.60 6.43
CA GLY A 158 2.76 -10.78 5.13
C GLY A 158 3.97 -11.68 5.18
N VAL A 159 4.29 -12.25 4.02
CA VAL A 159 5.48 -13.06 3.79
C VAL A 159 6.06 -12.66 2.47
N ASP A 160 7.37 -12.50 2.42
CA ASP A 160 8.07 -12.30 1.16
C ASP A 160 9.42 -13.02 1.14
N ARG A 161 9.89 -13.25 -0.08
CA ARG A 161 11.22 -13.77 -0.36
C ARG A 161 11.77 -13.15 -1.64
N THR A 162 13.04 -12.77 -1.58
CA THR A 162 13.76 -12.24 -2.73
C THR A 162 14.82 -13.22 -3.21
N TRP A 163 14.86 -13.43 -4.52
CA TRP A 163 15.89 -14.21 -5.23
C TRP A 163 16.57 -13.37 -6.29
N LYS A 164 17.65 -13.90 -6.84
CA LYS A 164 18.27 -13.36 -8.06
C LYS A 164 17.74 -14.12 -9.27
N LEU A 165 17.06 -13.41 -10.17
CA LEU A 165 16.58 -13.91 -11.45
C LEU A 165 17.25 -13.08 -12.56
N PHE A 166 18.03 -13.71 -13.42
CA PHE A 166 18.84 -13.03 -14.45
C PHE A 166 19.73 -11.91 -13.89
N GLY A 167 20.31 -12.13 -12.69
CA GLY A 167 21.14 -11.14 -12.00
C GLY A 167 20.40 -9.96 -11.35
N ARG A 168 19.08 -9.92 -11.42
CA ARG A 168 18.20 -8.90 -10.85
C ARG A 168 17.39 -9.45 -9.66
N ASN A 169 16.95 -8.58 -8.77
CA ASN A 169 16.06 -9.00 -7.69
C ASN A 169 14.70 -9.36 -8.25
N PHE A 170 14.22 -10.51 -7.84
CA PHE A 170 12.86 -10.98 -8.04
C PHE A 170 12.28 -11.34 -6.67
N ASN A 171 11.23 -10.68 -6.26
CA ASN A 171 10.55 -10.90 -4.99
C ASN A 171 9.16 -11.47 -5.24
N LEU A 172 8.86 -12.58 -4.58
CA LEU A 172 7.49 -13.09 -4.45
C LEU A 172 6.99 -12.76 -3.07
N ASN A 173 5.74 -12.39 -2.99
CA ASN A 173 5.13 -11.98 -1.75
C ASN A 173 3.65 -12.33 -1.69
N THR A 174 3.17 -12.47 -0.48
CA THR A 174 1.75 -12.60 -0.16
C THR A 174 1.45 -11.80 1.08
N ASP A 175 0.27 -11.21 1.13
CA ASP A 175 -0.19 -10.53 2.31
C ASP A 175 -1.67 -10.78 2.60
N LEU A 176 -2.04 -10.48 3.82
CA LEU A 176 -3.36 -10.63 4.35
C LEU A 176 -3.66 -9.42 5.24
N ALA A 177 -4.73 -8.73 4.93
CA ALA A 177 -5.29 -7.66 5.74
C ALA A 177 -6.68 -8.05 6.22
N GLN A 178 -6.87 -8.05 7.54
CA GLN A 178 -8.17 -8.28 8.15
C GLN A 178 -8.61 -7.03 8.90
N THR A 179 -9.79 -6.52 8.57
CA THR A 179 -10.42 -5.42 9.29
C THR A 179 -11.46 -5.95 10.27
N ARG A 180 -11.33 -5.55 11.52
CA ARG A 180 -12.16 -6.08 12.62
C ARG A 180 -13.63 -5.70 12.49
N ASP A 181 -13.90 -4.47 12.10
CA ASP A 181 -15.27 -3.93 12.05
C ASP A 181 -15.87 -3.99 10.63
N GLN A 182 -15.04 -4.07 9.62
CA GLN A 182 -15.48 -4.23 8.24
C GLN A 182 -15.77 -5.69 7.86
N ARG A 183 -15.50 -6.64 8.75
CA ARG A 183 -15.73 -8.08 8.56
C ARG A 183 -15.21 -8.60 7.23
N GLY A 184 -14.14 -8.00 6.73
CA GLY A 184 -13.53 -8.33 5.45
C GLY A 184 -12.12 -8.87 5.62
N LEU A 185 -11.78 -9.87 4.81
CA LEU A 185 -10.45 -10.40 4.64
C LEU A 185 -10.02 -10.14 3.20
N ILE A 186 -8.84 -9.55 3.02
CA ILE A 186 -8.20 -9.41 1.70
C ILE A 186 -6.88 -10.16 1.75
N THR A 187 -6.74 -11.15 0.90
CA THR A 187 -5.46 -11.81 0.63
C THR A 187 -4.93 -11.31 -0.70
N ALA A 188 -3.63 -11.09 -0.79
CA ALA A 188 -2.99 -10.77 -2.06
C ALA A 188 -1.76 -11.64 -2.29
N VAL A 189 -1.51 -11.92 -3.57
CA VAL A 189 -0.30 -12.60 -4.04
C VAL A 189 0.32 -11.76 -5.13
N GLY A 190 1.62 -11.47 -5.00
CA GLY A 190 2.28 -10.56 -5.90
C GLY A 190 3.75 -10.86 -6.15
N ALA A 191 4.29 -10.13 -7.09
CA ALA A 191 5.70 -10.18 -7.45
C ALA A 191 6.25 -8.77 -7.72
N LYS A 192 7.54 -8.58 -7.40
CA LYS A 192 8.34 -7.40 -7.76
C LYS A 192 9.56 -7.86 -8.53
N TYR A 193 9.94 -7.10 -9.55
CA TYR A 193 11.12 -7.38 -10.36
C TYR A 193 11.88 -6.10 -10.68
N ASP A 194 13.18 -6.10 -10.36
CA ASP A 194 14.08 -5.00 -10.73
C ASP A 194 14.43 -5.13 -12.22
N LEU A 195 13.62 -4.53 -13.10
CA LEU A 195 13.88 -4.57 -14.55
C LEU A 195 15.23 -3.92 -14.88
N THR A 196 15.53 -2.79 -14.21
CA THR A 196 16.83 -2.11 -14.25
C THR A 196 17.18 -1.61 -12.84
N LYS A 197 18.32 -0.95 -12.65
CA LYS A 197 18.65 -0.26 -11.41
C LYS A 197 17.72 0.93 -11.10
N HIS A 198 16.95 1.38 -12.09
CA HIS A 198 16.06 2.54 -11.99
C HIS A 198 14.59 2.22 -12.21
N ILE A 199 14.25 0.99 -12.60
CA ILE A 199 12.88 0.60 -12.92
C ILE A 199 12.54 -0.69 -12.18
N VAL A 200 11.51 -0.61 -11.34
CA VAL A 200 10.94 -1.76 -10.62
C VAL A 200 9.51 -1.97 -11.10
N LEU A 201 9.21 -3.18 -11.52
CA LEU A 201 7.86 -3.61 -11.86
C LEU A 201 7.26 -4.37 -10.69
N GLU A 202 6.01 -4.09 -10.39
CA GLU A 202 5.24 -4.80 -9.36
C GLU A 202 3.89 -5.20 -9.94
N THR A 203 3.43 -6.39 -9.60
CA THR A 203 2.07 -6.83 -9.94
C THR A 203 1.54 -7.72 -8.84
N TRP A 204 0.23 -7.64 -8.59
CA TRP A 204 -0.43 -8.52 -7.63
C TRP A 204 -1.90 -8.72 -7.95
N ALA A 205 -2.42 -9.85 -7.50
CA ALA A 205 -3.84 -10.15 -7.52
C ALA A 205 -4.39 -10.09 -6.10
N ASN A 206 -5.53 -9.44 -5.93
CA ASN A 206 -6.28 -9.37 -4.68
C ASN A 206 -7.43 -10.35 -4.72
N PHE A 207 -7.61 -11.07 -3.63
CA PHE A 207 -8.65 -12.05 -3.39
C PHE A 207 -9.45 -11.63 -2.14
N PRO A 208 -10.36 -10.66 -2.26
CA PRO A 208 -11.24 -10.30 -1.16
C PRO A 208 -12.28 -11.39 -0.91
N ASP A 209 -12.68 -11.58 0.35
CA ASP A 209 -13.69 -12.59 0.73
C ASP A 209 -15.11 -12.26 0.26
N ARG A 210 -15.38 -11.00 -0.08
CA ARG A 210 -16.73 -10.49 -0.38
C ARG A 210 -16.83 -9.67 -1.65
N ASP A 211 -15.79 -9.68 -2.46
CA ASP A 211 -15.74 -8.87 -3.67
C ASP A 211 -15.07 -9.63 -4.81
N ALA A 212 -15.12 -9.07 -6.01
CA ALA A 212 -14.47 -9.66 -7.16
C ALA A 212 -12.94 -9.50 -7.10
N VAL A 213 -12.23 -10.47 -7.65
CA VAL A 213 -10.76 -10.45 -7.79
C VAL A 213 -10.34 -9.23 -8.58
N SER A 214 -9.29 -8.54 -8.12
CA SER A 214 -8.66 -7.45 -8.85
C SER A 214 -7.19 -7.71 -9.10
N LEU A 215 -6.68 -7.22 -10.22
CA LEU A 215 -5.28 -7.27 -10.60
C LEU A 215 -4.71 -5.85 -10.57
N ILE A 216 -3.54 -5.68 -9.98
CA ILE A 216 -2.82 -4.41 -9.97
C ILE A 216 -1.50 -4.58 -10.70
N ALA A 217 -1.17 -3.59 -11.54
CA ALA A 217 0.13 -3.44 -12.17
C ALA A 217 0.73 -2.09 -11.79
N LYS A 218 1.99 -2.06 -11.39
CA LYS A 218 2.69 -0.89 -10.91
C LYS A 218 4.10 -0.81 -11.51
N ILE A 219 4.51 0.40 -11.85
CA ILE A 219 5.87 0.72 -12.25
C ILE A 219 6.42 1.80 -11.33
N ASN A 220 7.66 1.60 -10.87
CA ASN A 220 8.38 2.60 -10.09
C ASN A 220 9.63 3.01 -10.85
N PHE A 221 9.86 4.32 -10.94
CA PHE A 221 11.09 4.93 -11.44
C PHE A 221 11.89 5.41 -10.22
N VAL A 222 13.08 4.85 -10.01
CA VAL A 222 13.90 5.04 -8.81
C VAL A 222 15.12 5.87 -9.13
N PHE A 223 15.31 6.96 -8.39
CA PHE A 223 16.42 7.91 -8.55
C PHE A 223 17.11 8.11 -7.19
N THR A 224 18.42 7.87 -7.15
CA THR A 224 19.27 8.13 -5.97
C THR A 224 20.19 9.31 -6.27
N PHE A 225 20.35 10.25 -5.34
CA PHE A 225 21.13 11.50 -5.48
C PHE A 225 22.01 11.79 -4.25
#